data_47c263aca565c6f1cbe571392f6d7bd0
#
_entry.id   47c263aca565c6f1cbe571392f6d7bd0
#
_cell.length_a   1.000
_cell.length_b   1.000
_cell.length_c   1.000
_cell.angle_alpha   90.00
_cell.angle_beta   90.00
_cell.angle_gamma   90.00
#
_symmetry.space_group_name_H-M   'P 1'
#
loop_
_entity.id
_entity.type
_entity.pdbx_description
1 polymer ?
#
loop_
_entity_poly.entity_id
_entity_poly.type
_entity_poly.pdbx_seq_one_letter_code
_entity_poly.pdbx_strand_id
1 'polypeptide(L)' 'MSSLDLELDARMNDLELEWRQAYDSSSVARADYRALAESPKPSLALINRARERLERTEALKARIMAKIERLEDSILGQD' A
#
# COMPACT_ATOMS: atom_id res chain seq x y z
N MET A 1 -6.94 19.44 24.77
CA MET A 1 -7.01 18.34 23.80
C MET A 1 -7.78 17.17 24.35
N SER A 2 -8.71 16.63 23.57
CA SER A 2 -9.43 15.44 23.97
C SER A 2 -8.60 14.18 23.68
N SER A 3 -8.84 13.10 24.43
CA SER A 3 -8.20 11.81 24.18
C SER A 3 -8.52 11.29 22.76
N LEU A 4 -9.69 11.67 22.21
CA LEU A 4 -10.12 11.26 20.90
C LEU A 4 -9.21 11.83 19.80
N ASP A 5 -8.78 13.08 19.93
CA ASP A 5 -7.86 13.70 18.96
C ASP A 5 -6.52 13.00 18.94
N LEU A 6 -6.00 12.62 20.11
CA LEU A 6 -4.75 11.88 20.22
C LEU A 6 -4.87 10.48 19.60
N GLU A 7 -6.02 9.81 19.79
CA GLU A 7 -6.27 8.52 19.19
C GLU A 7 -6.35 8.59 17.67
N LEU A 8 -7.02 9.62 17.13
CA LEU A 8 -7.12 9.80 15.70
C LEU A 8 -5.75 10.09 15.07
N ASP A 9 -4.95 10.93 15.72
CA ASP A 9 -3.59 11.22 15.27
C ASP A 9 -2.72 9.96 15.27
N ALA A 10 -2.81 9.14 16.33
CA ALA A 10 -2.07 7.89 16.42
C ALA A 10 -2.47 6.92 15.30
N ARG A 11 -3.78 6.80 15.02
CA ARG A 11 -4.28 5.96 13.94
C ARG A 11 -3.79 6.44 12.58
N MET A 12 -3.83 7.74 12.36
CA MET A 12 -3.36 8.33 11.10
C MET A 12 -1.88 8.04 10.90
N ASN A 13 -1.06 8.22 11.94
CA ASN A 13 0.36 7.94 11.89
C ASN A 13 0.64 6.47 11.57
N ASP A 14 -0.11 5.55 12.20
CA ASP A 14 0.01 4.11 11.94
C ASP A 14 -0.35 3.76 10.50
N LEU A 15 -1.44 4.34 9.98
CA LEU A 15 -1.89 4.10 8.61
C LEU A 15 -0.89 4.67 7.59
N GLU A 16 -0.33 5.83 7.86
CA GLU A 16 0.69 6.42 6.99
C GLU A 16 1.94 5.55 6.94
N LEU A 17 2.35 4.99 8.08
CA LEU A 17 3.49 4.07 8.14
C LEU A 17 3.19 2.79 7.37
N GLU A 18 2.00 2.20 7.56
CA GLU A 18 1.56 1.02 6.82
C GLU A 18 1.54 1.29 5.32
N TRP A 19 1.03 2.44 4.92
CA TRP A 19 0.97 2.82 3.51
C TRP A 19 2.37 2.94 2.91
N ARG A 20 3.29 3.55 3.65
CA ARG A 20 4.67 3.70 3.19
C ARG A 20 5.35 2.34 3.00
N GLN A 21 5.12 1.41 3.94
CA GLN A 21 5.62 0.05 3.84
C GLN A 21 5.02 -0.69 2.64
N ALA A 22 3.72 -0.53 2.42
CA ALA A 22 3.03 -1.13 1.27
C ALA A 22 3.52 -0.51 -0.05
N TYR A 23 3.77 0.78 -0.07
CA TYR A 23 4.32 1.47 -1.22
C TYR A 23 5.70 0.92 -1.57
N ASP A 24 6.58 0.77 -0.58
CA ASP A 24 7.93 0.24 -0.79
C ASP A 24 7.87 -1.19 -1.31
N SER A 25 7.00 -2.03 -0.74
CA SER A 25 6.80 -3.41 -1.20
C SER A 25 6.29 -3.46 -2.64
N SER A 26 5.36 -2.58 -2.98
CA SER A 26 4.83 -2.45 -4.33
C SER A 26 5.92 -2.03 -5.32
N SER A 27 6.76 -1.08 -4.92
CA SER A 27 7.86 -0.61 -5.77
C SER A 27 8.87 -1.72 -6.08
N VAL A 28 9.22 -2.53 -5.05
CA VAL A 28 10.11 -3.68 -5.23
C VAL A 28 9.46 -4.73 -6.14
N ALA A 29 8.18 -5.03 -5.90
CA ALA A 29 7.44 -6.01 -6.70
C ALA A 29 7.35 -5.58 -8.18
N ARG A 30 7.15 -4.29 -8.42
CA ARG A 30 7.10 -3.73 -9.77
C ARG A 30 8.46 -3.85 -10.48
N ALA A 31 9.55 -3.53 -9.77
CA ALA A 31 10.90 -3.64 -10.31
C ALA A 31 11.23 -5.10 -10.64
N ASP A 32 10.89 -6.04 -9.76
CA ASP A 32 11.09 -7.47 -10.00
C ASP A 32 10.31 -7.96 -11.21
N TYR A 33 9.04 -7.57 -11.31
CA TYR A 33 8.19 -7.94 -12.45
C TYR A 33 8.80 -7.42 -13.75
N ARG A 34 9.20 -6.15 -13.76
CA ARG A 34 9.80 -5.52 -14.95
C ARG A 34 11.08 -6.22 -15.36
N ALA A 35 11.97 -6.53 -14.40
CA ALA A 35 13.22 -7.21 -14.69
C ALA A 35 12.99 -8.60 -15.29
N LEU A 36 12.00 -9.34 -14.77
CA LEU A 36 11.67 -10.66 -15.29
C LEU A 36 11.03 -10.57 -16.68
N ALA A 37 10.16 -9.60 -16.89
CA ALA A 37 9.50 -9.40 -18.19
C ALA A 37 10.48 -8.98 -19.29
N GLU A 38 11.54 -8.24 -18.94
CA GLU A 38 12.56 -7.77 -19.88
C GLU A 38 13.73 -8.74 -20.06
N SER A 39 13.72 -9.87 -19.36
CA SER A 39 14.77 -10.88 -19.45
C SER A 39 14.83 -11.47 -20.86
N PRO A 40 16.05 -11.73 -21.41
CA PRO A 40 16.18 -12.36 -22.72
C PRO A 40 15.58 -13.75 -22.82
N LYS A 41 15.50 -14.46 -21.67
CA LYS A 41 14.87 -15.79 -21.59
C LYS A 41 13.83 -15.77 -20.48
N PRO A 42 12.67 -15.16 -20.71
CA PRO A 42 11.67 -15.01 -19.66
C PRO A 42 11.04 -16.35 -19.28
N SER A 43 10.92 -16.58 -17.97
CA SER A 43 10.19 -17.72 -17.42
C SER A 43 8.75 -17.28 -17.14
N LEU A 44 7.78 -17.90 -17.82
CA LEU A 44 6.37 -17.58 -17.61
C LEU A 44 5.93 -17.81 -16.17
N ALA A 45 6.45 -18.87 -15.55
CA ALA A 45 6.12 -19.17 -14.14
C ALA A 45 6.60 -18.06 -13.21
N LEU A 46 7.83 -17.57 -13.39
CA LEU A 46 8.38 -16.50 -12.58
C LEU A 46 7.67 -15.16 -12.83
N ILE A 47 7.35 -14.89 -14.10
CA ILE A 47 6.62 -13.67 -14.47
C ILE A 47 5.23 -13.69 -13.83
N ASN A 48 4.52 -14.81 -13.88
CA ASN A 48 3.20 -14.94 -13.27
C ASN A 48 3.24 -14.74 -11.75
N ARG A 49 4.23 -15.30 -11.07
CA ARG A 49 4.42 -15.11 -9.63
C ARG A 49 4.69 -13.64 -9.29
N ALA A 50 5.53 -13.01 -10.09
CA ALA A 50 5.87 -11.60 -9.89
C ALA A 50 4.64 -10.71 -10.14
N ARG A 51 3.82 -11.03 -11.14
CA ARG A 51 2.57 -10.32 -11.41
C ARG A 51 1.59 -10.45 -10.24
N GLU A 52 1.41 -11.66 -9.74
CA GLU A 52 0.53 -11.91 -8.59
C GLU A 52 0.98 -11.14 -7.36
N ARG A 53 2.29 -11.13 -7.10
CA ARG A 53 2.86 -10.36 -5.99
C ARG A 53 2.59 -8.88 -6.17
N LEU A 54 2.79 -8.35 -7.37
CA LEU A 54 2.53 -6.94 -7.67
C LEU A 54 1.05 -6.61 -7.46
N GLU A 55 0.15 -7.44 -7.94
CA GLU A 55 -1.29 -7.25 -7.76
C GLU A 55 -1.67 -7.24 -6.29
N ARG A 56 -1.11 -8.15 -5.47
CA ARG A 56 -1.37 -8.19 -4.03
C ARG A 56 -0.87 -6.95 -3.32
N THR A 57 0.33 -6.48 -3.66
CA THR A 57 0.89 -5.27 -3.02
C THR A 57 0.14 -4.02 -3.44
N GLU A 58 -0.29 -3.93 -4.69
CA GLU A 58 -1.12 -2.80 -5.15
C GLU A 58 -2.50 -2.81 -4.47
N ALA A 59 -3.11 -3.99 -4.32
CA ALA A 59 -4.39 -4.12 -3.63
C ALA A 59 -4.28 -3.72 -2.15
N LEU A 60 -3.20 -4.12 -1.49
CA LEU A 60 -2.96 -3.75 -0.10
C LEU A 60 -2.78 -2.22 0.04
N LYS A 61 -1.99 -1.64 -0.84
CA LYS A 61 -1.77 -0.19 -0.87
C LYS A 61 -3.09 0.56 -1.04
N ALA A 62 -3.94 0.10 -1.97
CA ALA A 62 -5.25 0.71 -2.21
C ALA A 62 -6.17 0.60 -0.99
N ARG A 63 -6.16 -0.54 -0.29
CA ARG A 63 -6.96 -0.71 0.93
C ARG A 63 -6.52 0.21 2.05
N ILE A 64 -5.22 0.37 2.21
CA ILE A 64 -4.68 1.28 3.24
C ILE A 64 -5.04 2.72 2.90
N MET A 65 -4.93 3.10 1.63
CA MET A 65 -5.32 4.46 1.20
C MET A 65 -6.81 4.71 1.46
N ALA A 66 -7.67 3.73 1.21
CA ALA A 66 -9.09 3.85 1.50
C ALA A 66 -9.36 4.05 3.00
N LYS A 67 -8.58 3.39 3.86
CA LYS A 67 -8.70 3.59 5.32
C LYS A 67 -8.25 4.98 5.73
N ILE A 68 -7.18 5.49 5.13
CA ILE A 68 -6.70 6.86 5.38
C ILE A 68 -7.78 7.86 4.98
N GLU A 69 -8.37 7.71 3.80
CA GLU A 69 -9.43 8.59 3.32
C GLU A 69 -10.65 8.58 4.24
N ARG A 70 -11.05 7.41 4.71
CA ARG A 70 -12.18 7.29 5.65
C ARG A 70 -11.88 7.95 6.98
N LEU A 71 -10.65 7.84 7.47
CA LEU A 71 -10.24 8.49 8.70
C LEU A 71 -10.21 10.01 8.53
N GLU A 72 -9.70 10.51 7.41
CA GLU A 72 -9.72 11.94 7.08
C GLU A 72 -11.15 12.47 7.04
N ASP A 73 -12.06 11.74 6.38
CA ASP A 73 -13.47 12.11 6.32
C ASP A 73 -14.10 12.17 7.71
N SER A 74 -13.74 11.23 8.59
CA SER A 74 -14.22 11.22 9.97
C SER A 74 -13.74 12.46 10.75
N ILE A 75 -12.49 12.87 10.53
CA ILE A 75 -11.92 14.04 11.17
C ILE A 75 -12.61 15.31 10.64
N LEU A 76 -12.78 15.42 9.32
CA LEU A 76 -13.39 16.59 8.69
C LEU A 76 -14.89 16.66 8.93
N GLY A 77 -15.55 15.54 9.13
CA GLY A 77 -16.99 15.46 9.34
C GLY A 77 -17.44 15.70 10.76
N GLN A 78 -16.55 16.05 11.69
CA GLN A 78 -16.86 16.26 13.10
C GLN A 78 -17.08 17.72 13.48
N ASP A 79 -17.50 18.52 12.60
CA ASP A 79 -17.82 19.93 12.89
C ASP A 79 -19.09 20.08 13.72
#